data_bcf82673bb5ad4e4536bebceeb4083b2
#
_entry.id   bcf82673bb5ad4e4536bebceeb4083b2
#
_cell.length_a   1.000
_cell.length_b   1.000
_cell.length_c   1.000
_cell.angle_alpha   90.00
_cell.angle_beta   90.00
_cell.angle_gamma   90.00
#
_symmetry.space_group_name_H-M   'P 1'
#
loop_
_entity.id
_entity.type
_entity.pdbx_description
1 polymer ?
#
loop_
_entity_poly.entity_id
_entity_poly.type
_entity_poly.pdbx_seq_one_letter_code
_entity_poly.pdbx_strand_id
1 'polypeptide(L)'
;MKELIPKDEYGIFADTHDTARVDSLFVAQAFEKRHDNVLKDIRELDCSDTFRLLNFEESSYRNAQGKKQPAYCMTRDGFVFLAMGYRGKKAAEFKELYIRRFNEMESFIRTLVSARQEFPLLTANIKLLHDHPKPHHFSNECDMLNRIVLGMTAKQFRLANGIEKGKSIRPYLSDSQIMMLDTLQKVDIGLLVSVPDYEQRKRYLEWYKLKMEEKSEG
;
A
#
# COMPACT_ATOMS: atom_id res chain seq x y z
N MET A 1 13.07 7.11 24.39
CA MET A 1 13.15 6.90 22.94
C MET A 1 12.98 8.24 22.24
N LYS A 2 13.85 8.61 21.29
CA LYS A 2 13.70 9.85 20.54
C LYS A 2 12.75 9.54 19.37
N GLU A 3 11.57 10.14 19.36
CA GLU A 3 10.63 10.00 18.24
C GLU A 3 11.25 10.63 16.99
N LEU A 4 11.45 9.88 15.92
CA LEU A 4 11.93 10.38 14.64
C LEU A 4 10.82 11.06 13.84
N ILE A 5 9.59 10.58 14.01
CA ILE A 5 8.37 11.17 13.45
C ILE A 5 7.42 11.43 14.61
N PRO A 6 6.90 12.68 14.75
CA PRO A 6 5.91 12.98 15.78
C PRO A 6 4.69 12.07 15.65
N LYS A 7 4.03 11.77 16.77
CA LYS A 7 2.75 11.06 16.77
C LYS A 7 1.76 11.77 15.86
N ASP A 8 1.17 11.02 14.96
CA ASP A 8 0.03 11.47 14.17
C ASP A 8 -1.28 11.41 15.00
N GLU A 9 -2.38 11.82 14.38
CA GLU A 9 -3.73 11.76 14.97
C GLU A 9 -4.19 10.33 15.31
N TYR A 10 -3.53 9.30 14.75
CA TYR A 10 -3.76 7.87 15.02
C TYR A 10 -2.79 7.30 16.08
N GLY A 11 -2.00 8.14 16.72
CA GLY A 11 -1.05 7.73 17.75
C GLY A 11 0.13 6.91 17.24
N ILE A 12 0.36 6.89 15.93
CA ILE A 12 1.45 6.16 15.30
C ILE A 12 2.69 7.06 15.28
N PHE A 13 3.83 6.50 15.63
CA PHE A 13 5.13 7.14 15.54
C PHE A 13 6.18 6.15 15.02
N ALA A 14 7.27 6.63 14.43
CA ALA A 14 8.39 5.80 14.05
C ALA A 14 9.43 5.75 15.18
N ASP A 15 9.91 4.55 15.50
CA ASP A 15 11.04 4.38 16.42
C ASP A 15 12.39 4.64 15.70
N THR A 16 13.49 4.47 16.41
CA THR A 16 14.86 4.68 15.88
C THR A 16 15.28 3.67 14.80
N HIS A 17 14.44 2.66 14.52
CA HIS A 17 14.66 1.63 13.51
C HIS A 17 13.65 1.74 12.35
N ASP A 18 13.03 2.91 12.16
CA ASP A 18 11.99 3.18 11.16
C ASP A 18 10.77 2.23 11.26
N THR A 19 10.53 1.68 12.45
CA THR A 19 9.38 0.80 12.70
C THR A 19 8.22 1.61 13.26
N ALA A 20 7.05 1.48 12.62
CA ALA A 20 5.82 2.11 13.13
C ALA A 20 5.41 1.48 14.47
N ARG A 21 5.20 2.33 15.46
CA ARG A 21 4.83 1.97 16.83
C ARG A 21 3.56 2.70 17.27
N VAL A 22 2.86 2.09 18.21
CA VAL A 22 1.71 2.67 18.91
C VAL A 22 1.96 2.53 20.42
N ASP A 23 1.61 3.54 21.21
CA ASP A 23 1.73 3.42 22.66
C ASP A 23 0.41 3.04 23.35
N SER A 24 0.54 2.52 24.59
CA SER A 24 -0.59 2.08 25.40
C SER A 24 -1.52 3.22 25.86
N LEU A 25 -1.06 4.47 25.85
CA LEU A 25 -1.90 5.65 26.16
C LEU A 25 -2.87 5.91 25.04
N PHE A 26 -2.39 5.87 23.78
CA PHE A 26 -3.27 5.99 22.63
C PHE A 26 -4.29 4.86 22.58
N VAL A 27 -3.89 3.62 22.87
CA VAL A 27 -4.83 2.49 22.96
C VAL A 27 -5.94 2.74 23.97
N ALA A 28 -5.58 3.25 25.16
CA ALA A 28 -6.54 3.61 26.19
C ALA A 28 -7.54 4.68 25.70
N GLN A 29 -7.06 5.71 25.01
CA GLN A 29 -7.88 6.76 24.43
C GLN A 29 -8.78 6.23 23.30
N ALA A 30 -8.21 5.48 22.35
CA ALA A 30 -8.92 4.99 21.17
C ALA A 30 -10.07 4.03 21.50
N PHE A 31 -9.88 3.21 22.54
CA PHE A 31 -10.89 2.24 22.99
C PHE A 31 -11.70 2.68 24.21
N GLU A 32 -11.54 3.95 24.64
CA GLU A 32 -12.22 4.51 25.82
C GLU A 32 -12.03 3.66 27.10
N LYS A 33 -10.82 3.12 27.24
CA LYS A 33 -10.42 2.29 28.41
C LYS A 33 -9.53 3.09 29.36
N ARG A 34 -9.55 2.73 30.63
CA ARG A 34 -8.55 3.23 31.57
C ARG A 34 -7.16 2.66 31.22
N HIS A 35 -6.13 3.50 31.26
CA HIS A 35 -4.77 3.10 30.91
C HIS A 35 -4.23 1.94 31.77
N ASP A 36 -4.57 1.89 33.07
CA ASP A 36 -4.21 0.79 33.96
C ASP A 36 -4.79 -0.56 33.49
N ASN A 37 -6.03 -0.55 32.95
CA ASN A 37 -6.64 -1.75 32.40
C ASN A 37 -5.92 -2.18 31.10
N VAL A 38 -5.52 -1.23 30.24
CA VAL A 38 -4.73 -1.56 29.04
C VAL A 38 -3.39 -2.19 29.40
N LEU A 39 -2.69 -1.66 30.42
CA LEU A 39 -1.44 -2.24 30.91
C LEU A 39 -1.66 -3.66 31.47
N LYS A 40 -2.77 -3.89 32.14
CA LYS A 40 -3.16 -5.21 32.63
C LYS A 40 -3.45 -6.15 31.45
N ASP A 41 -4.28 -5.72 30.50
CA ASP A 41 -4.62 -6.50 29.30
C ASP A 41 -3.36 -6.95 28.56
N ILE A 42 -2.34 -6.07 28.39
CA ILE A 42 -1.06 -6.40 27.74
C ILE A 42 -0.29 -7.47 28.52
N ARG A 43 -0.24 -7.39 29.84
CA ARG A 43 0.47 -8.35 30.68
C ARG A 43 -0.19 -9.72 30.68
N GLU A 44 -1.52 -9.74 30.62
CA GLU A 44 -2.35 -10.95 30.67
C GLU A 44 -2.68 -11.52 29.29
N LEU A 45 -2.11 -10.96 28.21
CA LEU A 45 -2.32 -11.48 26.87
C LEU A 45 -1.90 -12.96 26.77
N ASP A 46 -2.79 -13.78 26.27
CA ASP A 46 -2.50 -15.19 25.99
C ASP A 46 -1.81 -15.31 24.62
N CYS A 47 -0.50 -15.11 24.62
CA CYS A 47 0.36 -15.19 23.43
C CYS A 47 1.71 -15.83 23.80
N SER A 48 2.44 -16.34 22.80
CA SER A 48 3.77 -16.90 23.03
C SER A 48 4.76 -15.84 23.53
N ASP A 49 5.75 -16.24 24.32
CA ASP A 49 6.80 -15.37 24.83
C ASP A 49 7.56 -14.67 23.70
N THR A 50 7.83 -15.40 22.60
CA THR A 50 8.47 -14.83 21.42
C THR A 50 7.63 -13.71 20.80
N PHE A 51 6.31 -13.92 20.66
CA PHE A 51 5.42 -12.88 20.13
C PHE A 51 5.38 -11.66 21.05
N ARG A 52 5.30 -11.88 22.36
CA ARG A 52 5.31 -10.82 23.37
C ARG A 52 6.59 -9.98 23.29
N LEU A 53 7.74 -10.63 23.27
CA LEU A 53 9.05 -9.97 23.23
C LEU A 53 9.23 -9.11 21.99
N LEU A 54 8.78 -9.59 20.84
CA LEU A 54 8.92 -8.87 19.56
C LEU A 54 7.94 -7.69 19.41
N ASN A 55 6.78 -7.76 20.07
CA ASN A 55 5.68 -6.85 19.77
C ASN A 55 5.32 -5.87 20.89
N PHE A 56 5.80 -6.09 22.11
CA PHE A 56 5.50 -5.23 23.28
C PHE A 56 6.78 -4.86 23.99
N GLU A 57 7.14 -3.59 23.96
CA GLU A 57 8.30 -3.04 24.61
C GLU A 57 7.86 -2.21 25.84
N GLU A 58 8.43 -2.50 27.01
CA GLU A 58 8.20 -1.70 28.20
C GLU A 58 8.75 -0.28 28.02
N SER A 59 7.95 0.70 28.37
CA SER A 59 8.24 2.11 28.24
C SER A 59 7.72 2.90 29.44
N SER A 60 7.85 4.20 29.40
CA SER A 60 7.33 5.07 30.45
C SER A 60 7.03 6.47 29.92
N TYR A 61 6.09 7.13 30.58
CA TYR A 61 5.76 8.51 30.32
C TYR A 61 5.75 9.33 31.63
N ARG A 62 5.76 10.65 31.54
CA ARG A 62 5.54 11.54 32.68
C ARG A 62 4.10 12.01 32.69
N ASN A 63 3.43 11.80 33.81
CA ASN A 63 2.05 12.31 34.00
C ASN A 63 2.05 13.84 34.24
N ALA A 64 0.87 14.44 34.33
CA ALA A 64 0.69 15.89 34.55
C ALA A 64 1.39 16.40 35.82
N GLN A 65 1.67 15.53 36.79
CA GLN A 65 2.38 15.83 38.05
C GLN A 65 3.91 15.63 37.94
N GLY A 66 4.43 15.33 36.72
CA GLY A 66 5.84 15.08 36.45
C GLY A 66 6.34 13.69 36.91
N LYS A 67 5.48 12.84 37.48
CA LYS A 67 5.85 11.50 37.94
C LYS A 67 5.96 10.53 36.76
N LYS A 68 7.02 9.70 36.78
CA LYS A 68 7.22 8.62 35.82
C LYS A 68 6.17 7.53 36.02
N GLN A 69 5.49 7.15 34.97
CA GLN A 69 4.44 6.12 34.93
C GLN A 69 4.78 5.07 33.89
N PRO A 70 4.42 3.79 34.10
CA PRO A 70 4.66 2.73 33.14
C PRO A 70 3.80 2.92 31.88
N ALA A 71 4.34 2.50 30.74
CA ALA A 71 3.64 2.41 29.47
C ALA A 71 4.22 1.25 28.66
N TYR A 72 3.57 0.89 27.56
CA TYR A 72 4.11 0.01 26.54
C TYR A 72 4.14 0.72 25.20
N CYS A 73 5.20 0.47 24.43
CA CYS A 73 5.23 0.71 23.00
C CYS A 73 5.03 -0.63 22.30
N MET A 74 4.17 -0.68 21.31
CA MET A 74 3.86 -1.92 20.60
C MET A 74 3.97 -1.74 19.09
N THR A 75 4.32 -2.81 18.39
CA THR A 75 4.29 -2.86 16.94
C THR A 75 2.85 -2.85 16.46
N ARG A 76 2.66 -2.69 15.12
CA ARG A 76 1.37 -2.87 14.47
C ARG A 76 0.73 -4.22 14.87
N ASP A 77 1.52 -5.30 14.84
CA ASP A 77 1.01 -6.65 15.09
C ASP A 77 0.62 -6.83 16.57
N GLY A 78 1.40 -6.27 17.50
CA GLY A 78 1.03 -6.23 18.92
C GLY A 78 -0.25 -5.45 19.16
N PHE A 79 -0.41 -4.29 18.55
CA PHE A 79 -1.62 -3.47 18.62
C PHE A 79 -2.85 -4.21 18.08
N VAL A 80 -2.73 -4.83 16.91
CA VAL A 80 -3.81 -5.59 16.29
C VAL A 80 -4.20 -6.78 17.17
N PHE A 81 -3.23 -7.53 17.66
CA PHE A 81 -3.48 -8.70 18.53
C PHE A 81 -4.23 -8.28 19.81
N LEU A 82 -3.79 -7.21 20.47
CA LEU A 82 -4.47 -6.65 21.63
C LEU A 82 -5.90 -6.19 21.32
N ALA A 83 -6.07 -5.41 20.25
CA ALA A 83 -7.36 -4.85 19.84
C ALA A 83 -8.36 -5.94 19.41
N MET A 84 -7.90 -7.05 18.81
CA MET A 84 -8.77 -8.18 18.45
C MET A 84 -9.38 -8.87 19.68
N GLY A 85 -8.73 -8.81 20.84
CA GLY A 85 -9.29 -9.26 22.12
C GLY A 85 -10.35 -8.33 22.72
N TYR A 86 -10.41 -7.06 22.30
CA TYR A 86 -11.34 -6.09 22.89
C TYR A 86 -12.79 -6.31 22.40
N ARG A 87 -13.74 -5.87 23.24
CA ARG A 87 -15.19 -5.94 22.98
C ARG A 87 -15.82 -4.55 23.09
N GLY A 88 -17.03 -4.42 22.58
CA GLY A 88 -17.78 -3.17 22.58
C GLY A 88 -17.73 -2.43 21.25
N LYS A 89 -18.51 -1.34 21.15
CA LYS A 89 -18.74 -0.61 19.89
C LYS A 89 -17.44 -0.13 19.23
N LYS A 90 -16.55 0.53 19.98
CA LYS A 90 -15.27 1.04 19.47
C LYS A 90 -14.37 -0.06 18.95
N ALA A 91 -14.33 -1.21 19.64
CA ALA A 91 -13.56 -2.36 19.18
C ALA A 91 -14.15 -2.98 17.90
N ALA A 92 -15.47 -3.00 17.76
CA ALA A 92 -16.14 -3.46 16.54
C ALA A 92 -15.83 -2.53 15.36
N GLU A 93 -15.99 -1.21 15.52
CA GLU A 93 -15.64 -0.20 14.51
C GLU A 93 -14.18 -0.35 14.03
N PHE A 94 -13.24 -0.53 14.98
CA PHE A 94 -11.84 -0.75 14.64
C PHE A 94 -11.62 -2.04 13.83
N LYS A 95 -12.26 -3.16 14.26
CA LYS A 95 -12.12 -4.45 13.58
C LYS A 95 -12.66 -4.39 12.15
N GLU A 96 -13.80 -3.77 11.95
CA GLU A 96 -14.40 -3.58 10.61
C GLU A 96 -13.50 -2.71 9.72
N LEU A 97 -12.96 -1.61 10.26
CA LEU A 97 -12.03 -0.76 9.54
C LEU A 97 -10.74 -1.52 9.18
N TYR A 98 -10.19 -2.29 10.12
CA TYR A 98 -8.99 -3.09 9.88
C TYR A 98 -9.20 -4.13 8.79
N ILE A 99 -10.33 -4.87 8.84
CA ILE A 99 -10.69 -5.86 7.82
C ILE A 99 -10.83 -5.19 6.45
N ARG A 100 -11.49 -4.03 6.38
CA ARG A 100 -11.63 -3.29 5.13
C ARG A 100 -10.27 -2.90 4.56
N ARG A 101 -9.38 -2.34 5.39
CA ARG A 101 -8.03 -1.96 4.97
C ARG A 101 -7.18 -3.16 4.56
N PHE A 102 -7.33 -4.27 5.23
CA PHE A 102 -6.64 -5.50 4.85
C PHE A 102 -7.10 -5.99 3.47
N ASN A 103 -8.41 -5.99 3.22
CA ASN A 103 -8.97 -6.38 1.93
C ASN A 103 -8.55 -5.44 0.79
N GLU A 104 -8.53 -4.12 1.03
CA GLU A 104 -8.02 -3.13 0.09
C GLU A 104 -6.54 -3.41 -0.26
N MET A 105 -5.70 -3.64 0.75
CA MET A 105 -4.28 -3.96 0.56
C MET A 105 -4.08 -5.29 -0.18
N GLU A 106 -4.86 -6.32 0.14
CA GLU A 106 -4.81 -7.61 -0.56
C GLU A 106 -5.19 -7.46 -2.03
N SER A 107 -6.25 -6.70 -2.33
CA SER A 107 -6.65 -6.38 -3.70
C SER A 107 -5.54 -5.65 -4.45
N PHE A 108 -4.93 -4.64 -3.81
CA PHE A 108 -3.80 -3.91 -4.37
C PHE A 108 -2.59 -4.82 -4.68
N ILE A 109 -2.22 -5.70 -3.73
CA ILE A 109 -1.14 -6.68 -3.94
C ILE A 109 -1.44 -7.60 -5.12
N ARG A 110 -2.68 -8.13 -5.22
CA ARG A 110 -3.10 -8.99 -6.34
C ARG A 110 -2.96 -8.27 -7.67
N THR A 111 -3.35 -7.00 -7.74
CA THR A 111 -3.22 -6.18 -8.95
C THR A 111 -1.75 -5.96 -9.33
N LEU A 112 -0.87 -5.68 -8.36
CA LEU A 112 0.57 -5.57 -8.60
C LEU A 112 1.19 -6.88 -9.09
N VAL A 113 0.76 -8.01 -8.55
CA VAL A 113 1.24 -9.35 -8.95
C VAL A 113 0.77 -9.67 -10.36
N SER A 114 -0.51 -9.45 -10.68
CA SER A 114 -1.08 -9.65 -12.01
C SER A 114 -0.29 -8.84 -13.05
N ALA A 115 -0.11 -7.57 -12.82
CA ALA A 115 0.64 -6.70 -13.74
C ALA A 115 2.11 -7.13 -13.96
N ARG A 116 2.74 -7.77 -12.96
CA ARG A 116 4.08 -8.36 -13.12
C ARG A 116 4.07 -9.64 -13.94
N GLN A 117 3.04 -10.47 -13.79
CA GLN A 117 2.92 -11.74 -14.53
C GLN A 117 2.66 -11.51 -16.02
N GLU A 118 1.92 -10.46 -16.38
CA GLU A 118 1.63 -10.11 -17.77
C GLU A 118 2.84 -9.48 -18.51
N PHE A 119 3.80 -8.91 -17.77
CA PHE A 119 4.95 -8.21 -18.38
C PHE A 119 5.84 -9.12 -19.25
N PRO A 120 6.13 -10.38 -18.91
CA PRO A 120 6.84 -11.30 -19.81
C PRO A 120 6.10 -11.55 -21.12
N LEU A 121 4.77 -11.65 -21.10
CA LEU A 121 3.97 -11.87 -22.30
C LEU A 121 3.95 -10.62 -23.19
N LEU A 122 3.81 -9.43 -22.60
CA LEU A 122 3.96 -8.16 -23.30
C LEU A 122 5.32 -8.09 -24.03
N THR A 123 6.41 -8.40 -23.31
CA THR A 123 7.76 -8.37 -23.90
C THR A 123 7.96 -9.43 -24.98
N ALA A 124 7.36 -10.60 -24.83
CA ALA A 124 7.39 -11.65 -25.85
C ALA A 124 6.67 -11.19 -27.15
N ASN A 125 5.50 -10.57 -27.04
CA ASN A 125 4.75 -10.07 -28.19
C ASN A 125 5.44 -8.88 -28.86
N ILE A 126 6.09 -7.98 -28.11
CA ILE A 126 6.94 -6.93 -28.69
C ILE A 126 8.09 -7.53 -29.50
N LYS A 127 8.70 -8.62 -29.02
CA LYS A 127 9.75 -9.33 -29.77
C LYS A 127 9.24 -9.98 -31.04
N LEU A 128 8.00 -10.50 -31.04
CA LEU A 128 7.38 -11.06 -32.25
C LEU A 128 7.03 -10.00 -33.27
N LEU A 129 6.66 -8.78 -32.83
CA LEU A 129 6.32 -7.67 -33.72
C LEU A 129 7.55 -7.10 -34.46
N HIS A 130 8.74 -7.28 -33.95
CA HIS A 130 9.98 -6.70 -34.49
C HIS A 130 11.02 -7.76 -34.77
N ASP A 131 11.51 -7.86 -36.00
CA ASP A 131 12.60 -8.79 -36.39
C ASP A 131 13.88 -8.55 -35.59
N HIS A 132 14.17 -7.28 -35.26
CA HIS A 132 15.32 -6.87 -34.46
C HIS A 132 14.86 -5.95 -33.32
N PRO A 133 14.32 -6.49 -32.20
CA PRO A 133 13.78 -5.71 -31.11
C PRO A 133 14.89 -4.91 -30.40
N LYS A 134 14.69 -3.58 -30.31
CA LYS A 134 15.60 -2.64 -29.64
C LYS A 134 15.00 -2.19 -28.31
N PRO A 135 15.81 -1.72 -27.33
CA PRO A 135 15.30 -1.26 -26.03
C PRO A 135 14.17 -0.22 -26.10
N HIS A 136 14.19 0.65 -27.11
CA HIS A 136 13.16 1.68 -27.27
C HIS A 136 11.79 1.12 -27.69
N HIS A 137 11.70 -0.04 -28.33
CA HIS A 137 10.42 -0.66 -28.65
C HIS A 137 9.67 -1.02 -27.35
N PHE A 138 10.39 -1.58 -26.37
CA PHE A 138 9.80 -1.92 -25.06
C PHE A 138 9.43 -0.68 -24.24
N SER A 139 10.30 0.35 -24.25
CA SER A 139 10.01 1.59 -23.53
C SER A 139 8.85 2.37 -24.14
N ASN A 140 8.73 2.37 -25.48
CA ASN A 140 7.65 3.07 -26.18
C ASN A 140 6.28 2.47 -25.85
N GLU A 141 6.14 1.13 -25.84
CA GLU A 141 4.88 0.48 -25.45
C GLU A 141 4.52 0.79 -23.99
N CYS A 142 5.47 0.62 -23.07
CA CYS A 142 5.22 0.98 -21.67
C CYS A 142 4.90 2.47 -21.47
N ASP A 143 5.57 3.37 -22.20
CA ASP A 143 5.33 4.80 -22.11
C ASP A 143 4.01 5.20 -22.80
N MET A 144 3.54 4.47 -23.80
CA MET A 144 2.21 4.64 -24.40
C MET A 144 1.13 4.38 -23.34
N LEU A 145 1.19 3.23 -22.66
CA LEU A 145 0.25 2.88 -21.60
C LEU A 145 0.28 3.91 -20.46
N ASN A 146 1.49 4.32 -20.03
CA ASN A 146 1.64 5.34 -19.00
C ASN A 146 1.04 6.68 -19.43
N ARG A 147 1.25 7.12 -20.67
CA ARG A 147 0.65 8.38 -21.17
C ARG A 147 -0.87 8.32 -21.22
N ILE A 148 -1.43 7.20 -21.63
CA ILE A 148 -2.89 7.01 -21.68
C ILE A 148 -3.50 7.10 -20.29
N VAL A 149 -2.87 6.48 -19.27
CA VAL A 149 -3.43 6.43 -17.91
C VAL A 149 -3.04 7.64 -17.07
N LEU A 150 -1.77 8.07 -17.13
CA LEU A 150 -1.20 9.08 -16.24
C LEU A 150 -1.00 10.45 -16.91
N GLY A 151 -1.19 10.55 -18.24
CA GLY A 151 -0.88 11.74 -19.02
C GLY A 151 0.62 11.98 -19.24
N MET A 152 1.50 11.10 -18.75
CA MET A 152 2.95 11.29 -18.78
C MET A 152 3.71 9.96 -18.83
N THR A 153 4.99 10.02 -19.22
CA THR A 153 5.89 8.86 -19.23
C THR A 153 6.33 8.48 -17.80
N ALA A 154 6.81 7.25 -17.61
CA ALA A 154 7.39 6.83 -16.35
C ALA A 154 8.59 7.70 -15.90
N LYS A 155 9.37 8.23 -16.86
CA LYS A 155 10.48 9.16 -16.57
C LYS A 155 9.96 10.50 -16.02
N GLN A 156 8.94 11.07 -16.64
CA GLN A 156 8.31 12.32 -16.20
C GLN A 156 7.66 12.16 -14.83
N PHE A 157 6.96 11.04 -14.60
CA PHE A 157 6.34 10.74 -13.32
C PHE A 157 7.37 10.63 -12.20
N ARG A 158 8.48 9.92 -12.43
CA ARG A 158 9.58 9.86 -11.44
C ARG A 158 10.13 11.23 -11.10
N LEU A 159 10.37 12.06 -12.09
CA LEU A 159 10.91 13.41 -11.88
C LEU A 159 9.94 14.28 -11.07
N ALA A 160 8.65 14.25 -11.39
CA ALA A 160 7.62 15.02 -10.70
C ALA A 160 7.42 14.60 -9.22
N ASN A 161 7.68 13.32 -8.89
CA ASN A 161 7.45 12.77 -7.56
C ASN A 161 8.75 12.48 -6.78
N GLY A 162 9.91 12.94 -7.23
CA GLY A 162 11.19 12.75 -6.53
C GLY A 162 11.64 11.28 -6.43
N ILE A 163 11.17 10.42 -7.36
CA ILE A 163 11.49 8.99 -7.37
C ILE A 163 12.83 8.78 -8.09
N GLU A 164 13.72 8.00 -7.48
CA GLU A 164 15.03 7.66 -8.01
C GLU A 164 14.94 7.02 -9.41
N LYS A 165 15.91 7.36 -10.28
CA LYS A 165 16.00 6.81 -11.63
C LYS A 165 16.09 5.27 -11.60
N GLY A 166 15.27 4.61 -12.40
CA GLY A 166 15.25 3.14 -12.49
C GLY A 166 14.28 2.45 -11.52
N LYS A 167 13.78 3.13 -10.52
CA LYS A 167 12.75 2.57 -9.62
C LYS A 167 11.40 2.47 -10.35
N SER A 168 10.62 1.46 -9.96
CA SER A 168 9.23 1.32 -10.44
C SER A 168 8.37 2.49 -9.96
N ILE A 169 7.48 2.97 -10.84
CA ILE A 169 6.49 4.00 -10.47
C ILE A 169 5.22 3.39 -9.86
N ARG A 170 4.98 2.09 -10.05
CA ARG A 170 3.73 1.41 -9.63
C ARG A 170 3.39 1.56 -8.14
N PRO A 171 4.33 1.49 -7.18
CA PRO A 171 4.04 1.70 -5.76
C PRO A 171 3.53 3.10 -5.41
N TYR A 172 3.67 4.07 -6.32
CA TYR A 172 3.28 5.48 -6.11
C TYR A 172 1.99 5.85 -6.86
N LEU A 173 1.35 4.89 -7.52
CA LEU A 173 0.11 5.08 -8.26
C LEU A 173 -1.09 4.75 -7.36
N SER A 174 -2.24 5.38 -7.65
CA SER A 174 -3.50 4.99 -7.01
C SER A 174 -3.98 3.63 -7.50
N ASP A 175 -4.85 2.97 -6.72
CA ASP A 175 -5.43 1.67 -7.08
C ASP A 175 -6.13 1.72 -8.44
N SER A 176 -6.89 2.79 -8.72
CA SER A 176 -7.56 2.98 -10.00
C SER A 176 -6.59 3.11 -11.17
N GLN A 177 -5.47 3.82 -10.99
CA GLN A 177 -4.42 3.94 -12.00
C GLN A 177 -3.72 2.60 -12.27
N ILE A 178 -3.46 1.81 -11.23
CA ILE A 178 -2.85 0.49 -11.37
C ILE A 178 -3.80 -0.47 -12.08
N MET A 179 -5.08 -0.50 -11.68
CA MET A 179 -6.10 -1.33 -12.34
C MET A 179 -6.25 -0.98 -13.82
N MET A 180 -6.27 0.31 -14.15
CA MET A 180 -6.37 0.76 -15.54
C MET A 180 -5.14 0.36 -16.34
N LEU A 181 -3.92 0.56 -15.80
CA LEU A 181 -2.68 0.12 -16.44
C LEU A 181 -2.65 -1.39 -16.68
N ASP A 182 -3.04 -2.20 -15.71
CA ASP A 182 -3.10 -3.66 -15.82
C ASP A 182 -4.10 -4.07 -16.91
N THR A 183 -5.27 -3.46 -16.92
CA THR A 183 -6.31 -3.73 -17.92
C THR A 183 -5.84 -3.38 -19.31
N LEU A 184 -5.31 -2.17 -19.53
CA LEU A 184 -4.81 -1.74 -20.83
C LEU A 184 -3.60 -2.56 -21.29
N GLN A 185 -2.73 -2.99 -20.37
CA GLN A 185 -1.62 -3.89 -20.70
C GLN A 185 -2.11 -5.23 -21.23
N LYS A 186 -3.15 -5.82 -20.64
CA LYS A 186 -3.78 -7.07 -21.13
C LYS A 186 -4.40 -6.89 -22.52
N VAL A 187 -5.09 -5.78 -22.75
CA VAL A 187 -5.67 -5.46 -24.05
C VAL A 187 -4.57 -5.27 -25.11
N ASP A 188 -3.48 -4.54 -24.76
CA ASP A 188 -2.36 -4.29 -25.66
C ASP A 188 -1.59 -5.57 -26.03
N ILE A 189 -1.44 -6.51 -25.10
CA ILE A 189 -0.87 -7.84 -25.37
C ILE A 189 -1.61 -8.53 -26.52
N GLY A 190 -2.95 -8.45 -26.56
CA GLY A 190 -3.75 -8.97 -27.66
C GLY A 190 -3.61 -8.16 -28.94
N LEU A 191 -3.59 -6.84 -28.82
CA LEU A 191 -3.48 -5.95 -29.97
C LEU A 191 -2.11 -6.03 -30.65
N LEU A 192 -1.02 -6.24 -29.92
CA LEU A 192 0.33 -6.40 -30.50
C LEU A 192 0.41 -7.51 -31.56
N VAL A 193 -0.39 -8.57 -31.40
CA VAL A 193 -0.42 -9.70 -32.33
C VAL A 193 -1.31 -9.41 -33.54
N SER A 194 -2.38 -8.64 -33.35
CA SER A 194 -3.43 -8.43 -34.37
C SER A 194 -3.35 -7.08 -35.08
N VAL A 195 -2.73 -6.08 -34.47
CA VAL A 195 -2.66 -4.70 -34.97
C VAL A 195 -1.21 -4.21 -34.88
N PRO A 196 -0.37 -4.43 -35.92
CA PRO A 196 1.04 -4.02 -35.90
C PRO A 196 1.29 -2.53 -35.78
N ASP A 197 0.36 -1.70 -36.29
CA ASP A 197 0.49 -0.25 -36.30
C ASP A 197 0.35 0.35 -34.88
N TYR A 198 1.39 1.07 -34.46
CA TYR A 198 1.48 1.66 -33.11
C TYR A 198 0.38 2.72 -32.87
N GLU A 199 0.14 3.63 -33.82
CA GLU A 199 -0.84 4.70 -33.67
C GLU A 199 -2.27 4.16 -33.66
N GLN A 200 -2.51 3.07 -34.37
CA GLN A 200 -3.80 2.40 -34.37
C GLN A 200 -4.04 1.69 -33.01
N ARG A 201 -3.06 0.99 -32.46
CA ARG A 201 -3.17 0.40 -31.12
C ARG A 201 -3.44 1.46 -30.06
N LYS A 202 -2.68 2.56 -30.10
CA LYS A 202 -2.86 3.69 -29.17
C LYS A 202 -4.31 4.20 -29.20
N ARG A 203 -4.89 4.42 -30.38
CA ARG A 203 -6.30 4.86 -30.51
C ARG A 203 -7.29 3.85 -29.94
N TYR A 204 -7.06 2.55 -30.12
CA TYR A 204 -7.91 1.52 -29.53
C TYR A 204 -7.82 1.52 -27.99
N LEU A 205 -6.64 1.67 -27.43
CA LEU A 205 -6.43 1.71 -25.97
C LEU A 205 -7.04 2.98 -25.35
N GLU A 206 -6.91 4.14 -26.00
CA GLU A 206 -7.56 5.38 -25.58
C GLU A 206 -9.09 5.26 -25.62
N TRP A 207 -9.65 4.70 -26.68
CA TRP A 207 -11.07 4.42 -26.77
C TRP A 207 -11.53 3.44 -25.69
N TYR A 208 -10.77 2.37 -25.45
CA TYR A 208 -11.11 1.37 -24.43
C TYR A 208 -11.12 1.98 -23.02
N LYS A 209 -10.13 2.81 -22.70
CA LYS A 209 -10.09 3.56 -21.45
C LYS A 209 -11.36 4.40 -21.26
N LEU A 210 -11.74 5.20 -22.23
CA LEU A 210 -12.97 6.02 -22.16
C LEU A 210 -14.22 5.18 -21.89
N LYS A 211 -14.34 4.02 -22.56
CA LYS A 211 -15.47 3.11 -22.32
C LYS A 211 -15.48 2.48 -20.93
N MET A 212 -14.33 2.25 -20.33
CA MET A 212 -14.22 1.78 -18.95
C MET A 212 -14.63 2.87 -17.95
N GLU A 213 -14.21 4.11 -18.19
CA GLU A 213 -14.54 5.26 -17.33
C GLU A 213 -16.05 5.56 -17.38
N GLU A 214 -16.69 5.58 -18.57
CA GLU A 214 -18.14 5.74 -18.72
C GLU A 214 -18.95 4.69 -17.91
N LYS A 215 -18.47 3.44 -17.84
CA LYS A 215 -19.14 2.35 -17.11
C LYS A 215 -18.95 2.41 -15.59
N SER A 216 -17.93 3.09 -15.11
CA SER A 216 -17.67 3.22 -13.67
C SER A 216 -18.44 4.38 -13.02
N GLU A 217 -18.98 5.31 -13.82
CA GLU A 217 -19.75 6.48 -13.37
C GLU A 217 -21.29 6.27 -13.42
N GLY A 218 -21.76 5.18 -13.96
CA GLY A 218 -23.18 4.81 -14.08
C GLY A 218 -23.56 3.62 -13.22
#